data_2e5a124898908d9c07bbf064aceea090
#
_entry.id   2e5a124898908d9c07bbf064aceea090
#
_cell.length_a   1.000
_cell.length_b   1.000
_cell.length_c   1.000
_cell.angle_alpha   90.00
_cell.angle_beta   90.00
_cell.angle_gamma   90.00
#
_symmetry.space_group_name_H-M   'P 1'
#
loop_
_entity.id
_entity.type
_entity.pdbx_description
1 polymer ?
#
loop_
_entity_poly.entity_id
_entity_poly.type
_entity_poly.pdbx_seq_one_letter_code
_entity_poly.pdbx_strand_id
1 'polypeptide(L)'
;MAKRNSAHAQKRRVAAKSFSFREMTAKQKRIAALIVAACVVVIAAIVLVRVDVFPHRDGSLNVRGGKAQGARENALVINVGSQAEPKYFEIAAVNGTMDGFTLTEYTVDKGDENITQFWYEADDVGNEIYHYYLCGIPMSAEKTMRASAAARRLISSDASTETPIPGEVRGAYDDGRAYCGYALLQQDAETDGGMWHRYLFLYTDAGENACVLMQVDSRAKTEKGLATEEALLAFAREAWKNVEILK
;
A
#
# COMPACT_ATOMS: atom_id res chain seq x y z
N MET A 1 60.82 64.59 -5.07
CA MET A 1 60.26 64.59 -3.70
C MET A 1 58.75 64.63 -3.70
N ALA A 2 58.10 63.53 -3.47
CA ALA A 2 56.67 63.44 -3.50
C ALA A 2 56.14 63.10 -2.09
N LYS A 3 55.36 63.98 -1.47
CA LYS A 3 54.72 63.78 -0.19
C LYS A 3 53.49 62.91 -0.36
N ARG A 4 53.46 61.75 0.26
CA ARG A 4 52.28 60.86 0.42
C ARG A 4 51.39 61.47 1.50
N ASN A 5 50.15 61.82 1.13
CA ASN A 5 49.06 62.06 2.09
C ASN A 5 48.32 60.77 2.31
N SER A 6 48.40 60.21 3.53
CA SER A 6 47.60 59.10 3.98
C SER A 6 46.31 59.61 4.61
N ALA A 7 45.19 59.44 3.92
CA ALA A 7 43.89 59.70 4.49
C ALA A 7 43.43 58.48 5.34
N HIS A 8 43.37 58.70 6.64
CA HIS A 8 42.74 57.76 7.59
C HIS A 8 41.23 57.70 7.37
N ALA A 9 40.77 56.63 6.73
CA ALA A 9 39.35 56.28 6.69
C ALA A 9 38.91 55.76 8.05
N GLN A 10 38.25 56.60 8.81
CA GLN A 10 37.63 56.26 10.09
C GLN A 10 36.36 55.43 9.83
N LYS A 11 36.44 54.11 9.90
CA LYS A 11 35.28 53.22 9.85
C LYS A 11 34.42 53.45 11.12
N ARG A 12 33.32 54.16 10.99
CA ARG A 12 32.25 54.18 12.00
C ARG A 12 31.65 52.78 12.11
N ARG A 13 32.02 52.03 13.15
CA ARG A 13 31.32 50.84 13.56
C ARG A 13 29.97 51.28 14.20
N VAL A 14 28.87 51.13 13.46
CA VAL A 14 27.55 51.19 14.04
C VAL A 14 27.43 49.96 14.95
N ALA A 15 27.54 50.16 16.25
CA ALA A 15 27.26 49.09 17.21
C ALA A 15 25.75 48.79 17.14
N ALA A 16 25.44 47.61 16.64
CA ALA A 16 24.09 47.11 16.72
C ALA A 16 23.72 46.97 18.22
N LYS A 17 22.84 47.84 18.72
CA LYS A 17 22.27 47.68 20.05
C LYS A 17 21.56 46.35 20.11
N SER A 18 22.09 45.41 20.89
CA SER A 18 21.40 44.18 21.19
C SER A 18 20.14 44.52 22.01
N PHE A 19 19.00 44.34 21.38
CA PHE A 19 17.70 44.58 22.00
C PHE A 19 17.46 43.49 23.09
N SER A 20 17.53 43.88 24.38
CA SER A 20 17.27 42.97 25.48
C SER A 20 15.77 42.82 25.70
N PHE A 21 15.27 41.59 25.70
CA PHE A 21 13.85 41.28 25.97
C PHE A 21 13.37 41.78 27.37
N ARG A 22 14.31 42.04 28.28
CA ARG A 22 14.03 42.58 29.63
C ARG A 22 13.57 44.05 29.62
N GLU A 23 13.97 44.84 28.62
CA GLU A 23 13.68 46.29 28.54
C GLU A 23 12.37 46.59 27.83
N MET A 24 11.66 45.56 27.33
CA MET A 24 10.40 45.77 26.62
C MET A 24 9.24 46.08 27.58
N THR A 25 8.41 47.03 27.23
CA THR A 25 7.16 47.31 27.92
C THR A 25 6.19 46.12 27.82
N ALA A 26 5.23 46.03 28.74
CA ALA A 26 4.22 44.94 28.73
C ALA A 26 3.46 44.85 27.38
N LYS A 27 3.19 46.01 26.74
CA LYS A 27 2.57 46.08 25.42
C LYS A 27 3.46 45.50 24.30
N GLN A 28 4.76 45.83 24.35
CA GLN A 28 5.74 45.28 23.37
C GLN A 28 5.96 43.78 23.56
N LYS A 29 5.97 43.29 24.77
CA LYS A 29 6.07 41.85 25.09
C LYS A 29 4.87 41.07 24.52
N ARG A 30 3.63 41.62 24.64
CA ARG A 30 2.43 41.02 24.06
C ARG A 30 2.51 40.99 22.52
N ILE A 31 2.95 42.06 21.89
CA ILE A 31 3.10 42.13 20.45
C ILE A 31 4.17 41.12 19.98
N ALA A 32 5.30 41.07 20.63
CA ALA A 32 6.36 40.11 20.31
C ALA A 32 5.89 38.66 20.47
N ALA A 33 5.14 38.34 21.53
CA ALA A 33 4.55 37.01 21.73
C ALA A 33 3.55 36.65 20.60
N LEU A 34 2.72 37.60 20.17
CA LEU A 34 1.79 37.39 19.04
C LEU A 34 2.53 37.15 17.72
N ILE A 35 3.62 37.89 17.46
CA ILE A 35 4.44 37.70 16.27
C ILE A 35 5.09 36.31 16.29
N VAL A 36 5.67 35.90 17.43
CA VAL A 36 6.27 34.57 17.56
C VAL A 36 5.21 33.48 17.37
N ALA A 37 4.03 33.62 17.98
CA ALA A 37 2.94 32.67 17.80
C ALA A 37 2.50 32.58 16.33
N ALA A 38 2.35 33.73 15.65
CA ALA A 38 2.03 33.78 14.21
C ALA A 38 3.13 33.11 13.36
N CYS A 39 4.42 33.34 13.65
CA CYS A 39 5.52 32.68 12.96
C CYS A 39 5.51 31.17 13.18
N VAL A 40 5.24 30.70 14.42
CA VAL A 40 5.13 29.26 14.70
C VAL A 40 3.98 28.63 13.92
N VAL A 41 2.82 29.29 13.85
CA VAL A 41 1.67 28.81 13.08
C VAL A 41 2.01 28.75 11.57
N VAL A 42 2.66 29.79 11.04
CA VAL A 42 3.09 29.82 9.62
C VAL A 42 4.14 28.74 9.35
N ILE A 43 5.12 28.55 10.22
CA ILE A 43 6.12 27.48 10.10
C ILE A 43 5.44 26.12 10.17
N ALA A 44 4.53 25.92 11.13
CA ALA A 44 3.77 24.67 11.22
C ALA A 44 2.93 24.41 9.96
N ALA A 45 2.27 25.44 9.43
CA ALA A 45 1.52 25.34 8.17
C ALA A 45 2.44 25.01 6.97
N ILE A 46 3.62 25.66 6.87
CA ILE A 46 4.61 25.37 5.84
C ILE A 46 5.16 23.95 5.98
N VAL A 47 5.41 23.50 7.20
CA VAL A 47 5.88 22.13 7.47
C VAL A 47 4.79 21.12 7.11
N LEU A 48 3.54 21.36 7.49
CA LEU A 48 2.40 20.51 7.14
C LEU A 48 2.18 20.46 5.60
N VAL A 49 2.33 21.57 4.91
CA VAL A 49 2.25 21.61 3.43
C VAL A 49 3.47 20.95 2.78
N ARG A 50 4.67 21.05 3.36
CA ARG A 50 5.88 20.42 2.83
C ARG A 50 6.03 18.95 3.17
N VAL A 51 5.35 18.48 4.23
CA VAL A 51 5.37 17.05 4.61
C VAL A 51 4.30 16.28 3.85
N ASP A 52 3.48 16.97 3.02
CA ASP A 52 2.47 16.33 2.17
C ASP A 52 1.64 15.28 2.94
N VAL A 53 1.11 15.68 4.10
CA VAL A 53 0.35 14.77 5.00
C VAL A 53 -1.05 14.50 4.45
N PHE A 54 -1.53 15.35 3.54
CA PHE A 54 -2.87 15.21 2.97
C PHE A 54 -2.81 14.66 1.55
N PRO A 55 -3.69 13.71 1.21
CA PRO A 55 -3.80 13.23 -0.17
C PRO A 55 -4.15 14.39 -1.12
N HIS A 56 -3.78 14.24 -2.37
CA HIS A 56 -4.14 15.18 -3.42
C HIS A 56 -5.66 15.28 -3.58
N ARG A 57 -6.12 16.34 -4.23
CA ARG A 57 -7.56 16.62 -4.44
C ARG A 57 -8.29 15.51 -5.23
N ASP A 58 -7.55 14.72 -5.99
CA ASP A 58 -8.04 13.56 -6.74
C ASP A 58 -7.98 12.25 -5.93
N GLY A 59 -7.61 12.32 -4.65
CA GLY A 59 -7.49 11.16 -3.76
C GLY A 59 -6.16 10.42 -3.88
N SER A 60 -5.24 10.82 -4.77
CA SER A 60 -3.92 10.21 -4.86
C SER A 60 -3.05 10.59 -3.66
N LEU A 61 -2.20 9.67 -3.23
CA LEU A 61 -1.22 9.88 -2.17
C LEU A 61 -0.06 10.76 -2.68
N ASN A 62 0.54 11.50 -1.75
CA ASN A 62 1.74 12.25 -2.04
C ASN A 62 2.92 11.32 -2.29
N VAL A 63 3.86 11.74 -3.14
CA VAL A 63 5.01 10.94 -3.52
C VAL A 63 6.31 11.64 -3.11
N ARG A 64 7.18 10.93 -2.38
CA ARG A 64 8.50 11.42 -2.01
C ARG A 64 9.54 10.33 -2.26
N GLY A 65 10.54 10.64 -3.09
CA GLY A 65 11.59 9.68 -3.43
C GLY A 65 11.04 8.43 -4.13
N GLY A 66 9.98 8.58 -4.94
CA GLY A 66 9.33 7.47 -5.65
C GLY A 66 8.38 6.62 -4.80
N LYS A 67 8.16 6.97 -3.52
CA LYS A 67 7.32 6.19 -2.58
C LYS A 67 6.08 6.97 -2.17
N ALA A 68 4.96 6.27 -2.00
CA ALA A 68 3.74 6.81 -1.41
C ALA A 68 3.99 7.31 0.02
N GLN A 69 3.38 8.44 0.39
CA GLN A 69 3.46 9.03 1.72
C GLN A 69 2.07 9.13 2.33
N GLY A 70 2.00 8.90 3.64
CA GLY A 70 0.76 9.06 4.41
C GLY A 70 -0.29 7.98 4.14
N ALA A 71 0.07 6.86 3.50
CA ALA A 71 -0.79 5.69 3.41
C ALA A 71 -1.10 5.14 4.82
N ARG A 72 -2.32 4.66 5.04
CA ARG A 72 -2.69 3.94 6.27
C ARG A 72 -1.89 2.64 6.36
N GLU A 73 -1.50 2.25 7.55
CA GLU A 73 -0.72 1.02 7.78
C GLU A 73 -1.47 -0.24 7.34
N ASN A 74 -2.79 -0.20 7.35
CA ASN A 74 -3.66 -1.31 6.94
C ASN A 74 -4.21 -1.17 5.51
N ALA A 75 -3.72 -0.22 4.70
CA ALA A 75 -4.23 -0.01 3.36
C ALA A 75 -3.51 -0.85 2.30
N LEU A 76 -4.27 -1.36 1.35
CA LEU A 76 -3.75 -1.85 0.07
C LEU A 76 -3.57 -0.65 -0.87
N VAL A 77 -2.32 -0.40 -1.24
CA VAL A 77 -1.93 0.73 -2.10
C VAL A 77 -1.52 0.20 -3.47
N ILE A 78 -1.94 0.89 -4.52
CA ILE A 78 -1.54 0.60 -5.90
C ILE A 78 -0.86 1.80 -6.53
N ASN A 79 0.01 1.55 -7.50
CA ASN A 79 0.57 2.56 -8.38
C ASN A 79 -0.08 2.46 -9.77
N VAL A 80 -0.80 3.48 -10.18
CA VAL A 80 -1.39 3.57 -11.54
C VAL A 80 -0.57 4.46 -12.48
N GLY A 81 0.53 5.06 -11.99
CA GLY A 81 1.47 5.86 -12.76
C GLY A 81 2.60 5.04 -13.36
N SER A 82 3.50 5.72 -14.07
CA SER A 82 4.76 5.13 -14.52
C SER A 82 5.81 5.15 -13.41
N GLN A 83 6.94 4.45 -13.59
CA GLN A 83 8.09 4.55 -12.68
C GLN A 83 8.63 5.99 -12.56
N ALA A 84 8.59 6.76 -13.65
CA ALA A 84 9.07 8.14 -13.66
C ALA A 84 8.10 9.11 -12.99
N GLU A 85 6.79 8.83 -13.08
CA GLU A 85 5.71 9.62 -12.52
C GLU A 85 4.73 8.71 -11.79
N PRO A 86 5.09 8.18 -10.61
CA PRO A 86 4.24 7.27 -9.86
C PRO A 86 3.03 8.00 -9.28
N LYS A 87 1.87 7.33 -9.30
CA LYS A 87 0.62 7.85 -8.77
C LYS A 87 -0.08 6.77 -7.96
N TYR A 88 -0.06 6.95 -6.64
CA TYR A 88 -0.52 5.95 -5.69
C TYR A 88 -1.93 6.24 -5.18
N PHE A 89 -2.69 5.15 -5.00
CA PHE A 89 -4.03 5.19 -4.38
C PHE A 89 -4.17 4.08 -3.35
N GLU A 90 -4.84 4.40 -2.25
CA GLU A 90 -5.40 3.39 -1.35
C GLU A 90 -6.69 2.85 -1.98
N ILE A 91 -6.78 1.54 -2.18
CA ILE A 91 -7.95 0.91 -2.79
C ILE A 91 -8.79 0.11 -1.81
N ALA A 92 -8.17 -0.38 -0.76
CA ALA A 92 -8.85 -1.13 0.30
C ALA A 92 -8.11 -0.98 1.62
N ALA A 93 -8.80 -1.22 2.73
CA ALA A 93 -8.21 -1.38 4.05
C ALA A 93 -8.46 -2.80 4.56
N VAL A 94 -7.48 -3.39 5.24
CA VAL A 94 -7.59 -4.70 5.88
C VAL A 94 -7.70 -4.47 7.39
N ASN A 95 -8.91 -4.66 7.95
CA ASN A 95 -9.26 -4.24 9.31
C ASN A 95 -9.14 -5.37 10.36
N GLY A 96 -8.54 -6.48 10.01
CA GLY A 96 -8.37 -7.60 10.94
C GLY A 96 -7.69 -8.79 10.31
N THR A 97 -7.49 -9.82 11.14
CA THR A 97 -6.88 -11.10 10.78
C THR A 97 -7.89 -12.21 11.08
N MET A 98 -7.87 -13.29 10.32
CA MET A 98 -8.64 -14.49 10.61
C MET A 98 -8.15 -15.13 11.90
N ASP A 99 -9.06 -15.69 12.69
CA ASP A 99 -8.70 -16.45 13.88
C ASP A 99 -7.77 -17.62 13.52
N GLY A 100 -6.69 -17.77 14.28
CA GLY A 100 -5.66 -18.79 14.06
C GLY A 100 -4.67 -18.45 12.93
N PHE A 101 -4.60 -17.17 12.54
CA PHE A 101 -3.62 -16.68 11.58
C PHE A 101 -2.86 -15.46 12.13
N THR A 102 -1.58 -15.38 11.81
CA THR A 102 -0.73 -14.25 12.14
C THR A 102 -0.25 -13.56 10.89
N LEU A 103 -0.27 -12.21 10.89
CA LEU A 103 0.35 -11.40 9.84
C LEU A 103 1.87 -11.56 9.92
N THR A 104 2.46 -12.26 8.94
CA THR A 104 3.90 -12.57 8.92
C THR A 104 4.70 -11.60 8.08
N GLU A 105 4.10 -11.06 7.03
CA GLU A 105 4.75 -10.07 6.18
C GLU A 105 3.77 -8.98 5.74
N TYR A 106 4.22 -7.76 5.93
CA TYR A 106 3.63 -6.56 5.37
C TYR A 106 4.68 -5.93 4.45
N THR A 107 4.50 -6.09 3.16
CA THR A 107 5.43 -5.49 2.19
C THR A 107 4.80 -4.23 1.59
N VAL A 108 5.34 -3.09 1.96
CA VAL A 108 5.23 -1.87 1.16
C VAL A 108 6.49 -1.83 0.34
N ASP A 109 6.41 -2.37 -0.83
CA ASP A 109 7.37 -2.36 -1.92
C ASP A 109 8.86 -2.18 -1.62
N LYS A 110 9.62 -3.10 -2.18
CA LYS A 110 11.06 -2.97 -2.41
C LYS A 110 11.30 -2.98 -3.91
N GLY A 111 11.24 -1.82 -4.56
CA GLY A 111 11.59 -1.70 -5.97
C GLY A 111 10.45 -1.14 -6.84
N ASP A 112 10.38 -1.55 -8.07
CA ASP A 112 9.62 -0.91 -9.15
C ASP A 112 8.09 -1.10 -9.08
N GLU A 113 7.59 -1.93 -8.18
CA GLU A 113 6.18 -2.27 -8.04
C GLU A 113 5.69 -1.93 -6.63
N ASN A 114 5.17 -0.72 -6.42
CA ASN A 114 4.60 -0.33 -5.13
C ASN A 114 3.25 -1.04 -4.90
N ILE A 115 3.32 -2.32 -4.65
CA ILE A 115 2.20 -3.18 -4.33
C ILE A 115 2.24 -3.43 -2.83
N THR A 116 1.24 -2.98 -2.11
CA THR A 116 1.07 -3.37 -0.71
C THR A 116 0.48 -4.76 -0.65
N GLN A 117 1.15 -5.65 0.06
CA GLN A 117 0.71 -7.03 0.26
C GLN A 117 0.64 -7.32 1.76
N PHE A 118 -0.37 -8.08 2.15
CA PHE A 118 -0.51 -8.62 3.49
C PHE A 118 -0.45 -10.14 3.41
N TRP A 119 0.53 -10.75 4.07
CA TRP A 119 0.72 -12.19 4.17
C TRP A 119 0.35 -12.68 5.55
N TYR A 120 -0.51 -13.68 5.60
CA TYR A 120 -0.98 -14.29 6.83
C TYR A 120 -0.69 -15.79 6.79
N GLU A 121 -0.04 -16.30 7.82
CA GLU A 121 0.25 -17.70 7.99
C GLU A 121 -0.58 -18.28 9.15
N ALA A 122 -0.99 -19.54 9.01
CA ALA A 122 -1.68 -20.24 10.07
C ALA A 122 -0.76 -20.44 11.28
N ASP A 123 -1.28 -20.18 12.48
CA ASP A 123 -0.55 -20.34 13.74
C ASP A 123 -0.27 -21.82 14.04
N ASP A 124 -1.10 -22.73 13.52
CA ASP A 124 -0.93 -24.19 13.66
C ASP A 124 -0.55 -24.82 12.32
N VAL A 125 0.55 -25.59 12.33
CA VAL A 125 1.08 -26.35 11.19
C VAL A 125 0.09 -27.43 10.70
N GLY A 126 -0.90 -27.80 11.54
CA GLY A 126 -1.95 -28.77 11.22
C GLY A 126 -3.16 -28.20 10.48
N ASN A 127 -3.24 -26.90 10.29
CA ASN A 127 -4.36 -26.29 9.57
C ASN A 127 -4.42 -26.72 8.10
N GLU A 128 -5.63 -27.05 7.63
CA GLU A 128 -5.86 -27.40 6.23
C GLU A 128 -5.56 -26.22 5.29
N ILE A 129 -5.77 -24.99 5.77
CA ILE A 129 -5.40 -23.76 5.07
C ILE A 129 -4.10 -23.27 5.70
N TYR A 130 -3.07 -23.20 4.87
CA TYR A 130 -1.72 -22.90 5.30
C TYR A 130 -1.45 -21.40 5.36
N HIS A 131 -1.82 -20.67 4.31
CA HIS A 131 -1.70 -19.22 4.30
C HIS A 131 -2.76 -18.58 3.42
N TYR A 132 -2.95 -17.28 3.60
CA TYR A 132 -3.64 -16.44 2.65
C TYR A 132 -2.94 -15.08 2.52
N TYR A 133 -3.09 -14.44 1.37
CA TYR A 133 -2.61 -13.08 1.20
C TYR A 133 -3.58 -12.21 0.44
N LEU A 134 -3.42 -10.90 0.64
CA LEU A 134 -4.19 -9.85 -0.02
C LEU A 134 -3.22 -8.89 -0.69
N CYS A 135 -3.49 -8.50 -1.93
CA CYS A 135 -2.74 -7.43 -2.59
C CYS A 135 -3.63 -6.59 -3.50
N GLY A 136 -3.21 -5.33 -3.69
CA GLY A 136 -3.83 -4.42 -4.64
C GLY A 136 -3.19 -4.56 -6.02
N ILE A 137 -3.99 -4.52 -7.09
CA ILE A 137 -3.52 -4.63 -8.48
C ILE A 137 -4.11 -3.49 -9.30
N PRO A 138 -3.30 -2.71 -10.06
CA PRO A 138 -3.76 -1.59 -10.88
C PRO A 138 -4.38 -2.06 -12.22
N MET A 139 -5.33 -2.97 -12.14
CA MET A 139 -6.06 -3.54 -13.27
C MET A 139 -7.39 -4.09 -12.80
N SER A 140 -8.44 -4.09 -13.65
CA SER A 140 -9.74 -4.68 -13.29
C SER A 140 -9.65 -6.18 -13.03
N ALA A 141 -10.54 -6.70 -12.20
CA ALA A 141 -10.57 -8.08 -11.74
C ALA A 141 -10.56 -9.09 -12.89
N GLU A 142 -11.42 -8.90 -13.87
CA GLU A 142 -11.54 -9.82 -15.03
C GLU A 142 -10.25 -9.87 -15.87
N LYS A 143 -9.65 -8.70 -16.16
CA LYS A 143 -8.39 -8.64 -16.92
C LYS A 143 -7.25 -9.27 -16.14
N THR A 144 -7.16 -9.01 -14.85
CA THR A 144 -6.11 -9.58 -13.99
C THR A 144 -6.23 -11.08 -13.90
N MET A 145 -7.44 -11.59 -13.66
CA MET A 145 -7.71 -13.03 -13.63
C MET A 145 -7.24 -13.72 -14.89
N ARG A 146 -7.62 -13.20 -16.07
CA ARG A 146 -7.23 -13.77 -17.36
C ARG A 146 -5.73 -13.71 -17.61
N ALA A 147 -5.09 -12.59 -17.31
CA ALA A 147 -3.65 -12.44 -17.44
C ALA A 147 -2.89 -13.41 -16.50
N SER A 148 -3.33 -13.56 -15.27
CA SER A 148 -2.74 -14.48 -14.29
C SER A 148 -2.91 -15.94 -14.73
N ALA A 149 -4.10 -16.33 -15.17
CA ALA A 149 -4.36 -17.67 -15.67
C ALA A 149 -3.52 -17.99 -16.91
N ALA A 150 -3.38 -17.04 -17.84
CA ALA A 150 -2.54 -17.17 -19.02
C ALA A 150 -1.05 -17.33 -18.66
N ALA A 151 -0.54 -16.50 -17.75
CA ALA A 151 0.83 -16.57 -17.28
C ALA A 151 1.15 -17.93 -16.61
N ARG A 152 0.17 -18.55 -15.96
CA ARG A 152 0.29 -19.90 -15.39
C ARG A 152 0.05 -21.03 -16.39
N ARG A 153 -0.09 -20.69 -17.68
CA ARG A 153 -0.34 -21.66 -18.78
C ARG A 153 -1.62 -22.48 -18.57
N LEU A 154 -2.61 -21.94 -17.86
CA LEU A 154 -3.92 -22.56 -17.67
C LEU A 154 -4.83 -22.38 -18.88
N ILE A 155 -4.53 -21.39 -19.73
CA ILE A 155 -5.21 -21.13 -21.00
C ILE A 155 -4.17 -21.02 -22.12
N SER A 156 -4.57 -21.34 -23.35
CA SER A 156 -3.69 -21.20 -24.51
C SER A 156 -3.28 -19.74 -24.73
N SER A 157 -2.19 -19.51 -25.49
CA SER A 157 -1.62 -18.19 -25.76
C SER A 157 -2.61 -17.16 -26.36
N ASP A 158 -3.69 -17.63 -26.93
CA ASP A 158 -4.84 -16.81 -27.31
C ASP A 158 -5.74 -16.60 -26.09
N ALA A 159 -5.31 -15.72 -25.21
CA ALA A 159 -6.09 -15.29 -24.04
C ALA A 159 -7.28 -14.39 -24.46
N SER A 160 -8.13 -14.89 -25.36
CA SER A 160 -9.39 -14.24 -25.67
C SER A 160 -10.32 -14.31 -24.45
N THR A 161 -11.22 -13.33 -24.33
CA THR A 161 -12.23 -13.34 -23.27
C THR A 161 -13.15 -14.56 -23.31
N GLU A 162 -13.13 -15.32 -24.40
CA GLU A 162 -13.96 -16.49 -24.66
C GLU A 162 -13.27 -17.81 -24.26
N THR A 163 -11.94 -17.82 -24.04
CA THR A 163 -11.24 -19.04 -23.65
C THR A 163 -11.60 -19.41 -22.20
N PRO A 164 -12.14 -20.62 -21.96
CA PRO A 164 -12.45 -21.08 -20.60
C PRO A 164 -11.19 -21.14 -19.72
N ILE A 165 -11.31 -20.71 -18.48
CA ILE A 165 -10.24 -20.84 -17.48
C ILE A 165 -10.53 -22.10 -16.67
N PRO A 166 -9.63 -23.08 -16.64
CA PRO A 166 -9.82 -24.27 -15.81
C PRO A 166 -9.99 -23.91 -14.34
N GLY A 167 -10.99 -24.51 -13.67
CA GLY A 167 -11.29 -24.22 -12.27
C GLY A 167 -11.84 -22.81 -12.04
N GLU A 168 -12.44 -22.17 -13.05
CA GLU A 168 -13.02 -20.83 -12.92
C GLU A 168 -14.11 -20.79 -11.87
N VAL A 169 -14.03 -19.78 -10.98
CA VAL A 169 -14.95 -19.55 -9.88
C VAL A 169 -15.53 -18.13 -10.00
N ARG A 170 -16.85 -18.02 -9.86
CA ARG A 170 -17.56 -16.73 -9.84
C ARG A 170 -18.59 -16.70 -8.74
N GLY A 171 -18.81 -15.52 -8.16
CA GLY A 171 -19.82 -15.34 -7.14
C GLY A 171 -19.82 -13.93 -6.57
N ALA A 172 -20.40 -13.81 -5.38
CA ALA A 172 -20.39 -12.58 -4.60
C ALA A 172 -20.12 -12.88 -3.12
N TYR A 173 -19.52 -11.91 -2.44
CA TYR A 173 -19.38 -11.91 -0.99
C TYR A 173 -20.70 -11.45 -0.33
N ASP A 174 -20.77 -11.53 0.99
CA ASP A 174 -21.94 -11.15 1.78
C ASP A 174 -22.27 -9.65 1.67
N ASP A 175 -21.28 -8.80 1.36
CA ASP A 175 -21.44 -7.38 1.08
C ASP A 175 -21.97 -7.06 -0.33
N GLY A 176 -22.25 -8.11 -1.13
CA GLY A 176 -22.76 -8.02 -2.50
C GLY A 176 -21.72 -7.77 -3.57
N ARG A 177 -20.42 -7.64 -3.22
CA ARG A 177 -19.33 -7.46 -4.21
C ARG A 177 -19.07 -8.75 -4.97
N ALA A 178 -19.08 -8.65 -6.29
CA ALA A 178 -18.76 -9.77 -7.16
C ALA A 178 -17.26 -10.08 -7.13
N TYR A 179 -16.93 -11.34 -7.19
CA TYR A 179 -15.59 -11.84 -7.45
C TYR A 179 -15.56 -12.75 -8.66
N CYS A 180 -14.42 -12.77 -9.33
CA CYS A 180 -14.06 -13.78 -10.32
C CYS A 180 -12.71 -14.36 -9.96
N GLY A 181 -12.46 -15.61 -10.33
CA GLY A 181 -11.22 -16.26 -9.94
C GLY A 181 -11.09 -17.66 -10.53
N TYR A 182 -10.10 -18.38 -10.04
CA TYR A 182 -9.88 -19.79 -10.40
C TYR A 182 -9.17 -20.55 -9.28
N ALA A 183 -9.38 -21.86 -9.27
CA ALA A 183 -8.61 -22.77 -8.43
C ALA A 183 -7.48 -23.41 -9.26
N LEU A 184 -6.35 -23.67 -8.62
CA LEU A 184 -5.20 -24.34 -9.21
C LEU A 184 -4.70 -25.45 -8.27
N LEU A 185 -4.52 -26.66 -8.79
CA LEU A 185 -3.86 -27.75 -8.12
C LEU A 185 -2.44 -27.90 -8.67
N GLN A 186 -1.45 -27.91 -7.80
CA GLN A 186 -0.04 -28.04 -8.15
C GLN A 186 0.67 -28.95 -7.17
N GLN A 187 1.66 -29.68 -7.66
CA GLN A 187 2.61 -30.40 -6.81
C GLN A 187 3.98 -29.75 -6.95
N ASP A 188 4.64 -29.50 -5.82
CA ASP A 188 6.02 -29.06 -5.79
C ASP A 188 6.93 -30.11 -6.41
N ALA A 189 8.08 -29.67 -6.94
CA ALA A 189 9.10 -30.59 -7.38
C ALA A 189 9.56 -31.50 -6.21
N GLU A 190 9.96 -32.75 -6.51
CA GLU A 190 10.47 -33.67 -5.50
C GLU A 190 11.63 -33.10 -4.67
N THR A 191 12.41 -32.17 -5.23
CA THR A 191 13.48 -31.45 -4.55
C THR A 191 12.98 -30.59 -3.37
N ASP A 192 11.71 -30.19 -3.39
CA ASP A 192 11.08 -29.36 -2.34
C ASP A 192 10.14 -30.20 -1.44
N GLY A 193 10.29 -31.53 -1.49
CA GLY A 193 9.55 -32.46 -0.65
C GLY A 193 8.22 -32.94 -1.24
N GLY A 194 7.91 -32.59 -2.49
CA GLY A 194 6.77 -33.12 -3.23
C GLY A 194 5.41 -32.79 -2.62
N MET A 195 5.30 -31.66 -1.92
CA MET A 195 4.05 -31.21 -1.32
C MET A 195 3.00 -30.88 -2.38
N TRP A 196 1.77 -31.17 -2.09
CA TRP A 196 0.63 -30.75 -2.90
C TRP A 196 0.09 -29.43 -2.37
N HIS A 197 -0.30 -28.55 -3.31
CA HIS A 197 -0.93 -27.26 -3.06
C HIS A 197 -2.23 -27.14 -3.82
N ARG A 198 -3.25 -26.61 -3.16
CA ARG A 198 -4.44 -26.12 -3.82
C ARG A 198 -4.57 -24.63 -3.53
N TYR A 199 -4.47 -23.82 -4.59
CA TYR A 199 -4.61 -22.39 -4.55
C TYR A 199 -6.01 -21.99 -4.99
N LEU A 200 -6.57 -21.00 -4.33
CA LEU A 200 -7.75 -20.28 -4.77
C LEU A 200 -7.36 -18.80 -4.98
N PHE A 201 -7.53 -18.29 -6.17
CA PHE A 201 -7.29 -16.88 -6.53
C PHE A 201 -8.61 -16.21 -6.79
N LEU A 202 -8.96 -15.17 -6.00
CA LEU A 202 -10.17 -14.38 -6.17
C LEU A 202 -9.79 -12.93 -6.42
N TYR A 203 -10.38 -12.35 -7.45
CA TYR A 203 -10.17 -10.96 -7.87
C TYR A 203 -11.49 -10.22 -7.72
N THR A 204 -11.46 -9.06 -7.04
CA THR A 204 -12.63 -8.23 -6.74
C THR A 204 -12.34 -6.80 -7.13
N ASP A 205 -13.19 -6.21 -7.97
CA ASP A 205 -13.00 -4.83 -8.39
C ASP A 205 -13.06 -3.86 -7.19
N ALA A 206 -12.09 -2.96 -7.16
CA ALA A 206 -11.94 -1.90 -6.15
C ALA A 206 -11.93 -0.49 -6.79
N GLY A 207 -12.57 -0.35 -7.94
CA GLY A 207 -12.65 0.86 -8.75
C GLY A 207 -12.57 0.54 -10.24
N GLU A 208 -12.55 1.56 -11.09
CA GLU A 208 -12.62 1.38 -12.55
C GLU A 208 -11.44 0.60 -13.14
N ASN A 209 -10.26 0.71 -12.56
CA ASN A 209 -9.03 0.08 -13.05
C ASN A 209 -8.18 -0.48 -11.91
N ALA A 210 -8.80 -1.00 -10.88
CA ALA A 210 -8.11 -1.61 -9.76
C ALA A 210 -8.90 -2.79 -9.22
N CYS A 211 -8.19 -3.80 -8.72
CA CYS A 211 -8.81 -4.89 -7.99
C CYS A 211 -7.98 -5.29 -6.77
N VAL A 212 -8.64 -5.95 -5.84
CA VAL A 212 -8.00 -6.69 -4.75
C VAL A 212 -7.91 -8.16 -5.18
N LEU A 213 -6.73 -8.73 -5.11
CA LEU A 213 -6.50 -10.16 -5.17
C LEU A 213 -6.50 -10.70 -3.75
N MET A 214 -7.28 -11.74 -3.50
CA MET A 214 -7.15 -12.64 -2.37
C MET A 214 -6.70 -14.00 -2.88
N GLN A 215 -5.59 -14.50 -2.38
CA GLN A 215 -5.16 -15.88 -2.60
C GLN A 215 -5.29 -16.64 -1.29
N VAL A 216 -5.79 -17.87 -1.35
CA VAL A 216 -5.85 -18.81 -0.24
C VAL A 216 -5.14 -20.09 -0.67
N ASP A 217 -4.27 -20.62 0.18
CA ASP A 217 -3.49 -21.82 -0.11
C ASP A 217 -3.72 -22.91 0.94
N SER A 218 -3.95 -24.12 0.45
CA SER A 218 -3.94 -25.36 1.24
C SER A 218 -2.75 -26.20 0.82
N ARG A 219 -1.99 -26.72 1.79
CA ARG A 219 -0.81 -27.53 1.57
C ARG A 219 -0.90 -28.88 2.31
N ALA A 220 -0.57 -29.96 1.60
CA ALA A 220 -0.56 -31.30 2.20
C ALA A 220 0.47 -32.23 1.53
N LYS A 221 0.85 -33.31 2.21
CA LYS A 221 1.72 -34.36 1.64
C LYS A 221 1.05 -35.16 0.52
N THR A 222 -0.26 -35.17 0.46
CA THR A 222 -1.04 -35.87 -0.55
C THR A 222 -2.18 -34.99 -1.02
N GLU A 223 -2.62 -35.17 -2.26
CA GLU A 223 -3.75 -34.45 -2.81
C GLU A 223 -5.03 -34.58 -1.96
N LYS A 224 -5.26 -35.76 -1.38
CA LYS A 224 -6.42 -36.06 -0.52
C LYS A 224 -6.39 -35.32 0.82
N GLY A 225 -5.24 -34.84 1.24
CA GLY A 225 -5.08 -34.09 2.49
C GLY A 225 -5.31 -32.57 2.30
N LEU A 226 -5.55 -32.11 1.08
CA LEU A 226 -5.84 -30.72 0.81
C LEU A 226 -7.26 -30.35 1.19
N ALA A 227 -7.47 -29.10 1.62
CA ALA A 227 -8.79 -28.50 1.70
C ALA A 227 -9.50 -28.55 0.34
N THR A 228 -10.82 -28.72 0.36
CA THR A 228 -11.62 -28.67 -0.87
C THR A 228 -11.74 -27.24 -1.41
N GLU A 229 -12.12 -27.08 -2.67
CA GLU A 229 -12.37 -25.75 -3.24
C GLU A 229 -13.46 -25.02 -2.48
N GLU A 230 -14.51 -25.74 -2.04
CA GLU A 230 -15.59 -25.18 -1.24
C GLU A 230 -15.08 -24.68 0.12
N ALA A 231 -14.17 -25.42 0.76
CA ALA A 231 -13.56 -25.00 2.03
C ALA A 231 -12.69 -23.75 1.84
N LEU A 232 -11.87 -23.69 0.79
CA LEU A 232 -11.09 -22.49 0.44
C LEU A 232 -11.99 -21.29 0.16
N LEU A 233 -13.09 -21.50 -0.56
CA LEU A 233 -14.04 -20.44 -0.87
C LEU A 233 -14.80 -19.95 0.37
N ALA A 234 -15.18 -20.84 1.25
CA ALA A 234 -15.81 -20.51 2.53
C ALA A 234 -14.86 -19.66 3.39
N PHE A 235 -13.60 -20.07 3.48
CA PHE A 235 -12.55 -19.31 4.16
C PHE A 235 -12.35 -17.91 3.54
N ALA A 236 -12.24 -17.84 2.21
CA ALA A 236 -12.05 -16.57 1.52
C ALA A 236 -13.21 -15.60 1.77
N ARG A 237 -14.44 -16.10 1.82
CA ARG A 237 -15.63 -15.28 2.15
C ARG A 237 -15.57 -14.75 3.57
N GLU A 238 -15.11 -15.56 4.52
CA GLU A 238 -14.97 -15.12 5.90
C GLU A 238 -13.83 -14.10 6.04
N ALA A 239 -12.67 -14.34 5.42
CA ALA A 239 -11.53 -13.43 5.41
C ALA A 239 -11.88 -12.08 4.75
N TRP A 240 -12.75 -12.09 3.74
CA TRP A 240 -13.21 -10.87 3.06
C TRP A 240 -13.97 -9.91 3.98
N LYS A 241 -14.59 -10.37 5.06
CA LYS A 241 -15.27 -9.50 6.04
C LYS A 241 -14.32 -8.52 6.71
N ASN A 242 -13.02 -8.79 6.69
CA ASN A 242 -11.99 -7.89 7.19
C ASN A 242 -11.50 -6.89 6.14
N VAL A 243 -12.04 -6.93 4.92
CA VAL A 243 -11.61 -6.05 3.81
C VAL A 243 -12.67 -4.99 3.55
N GLU A 244 -12.27 -3.73 3.60
CA GLU A 244 -13.09 -2.58 3.27
C GLU A 244 -12.57 -1.92 2.00
N ILE A 245 -13.35 -1.90 0.93
CA ILE A 245 -13.00 -1.16 -0.29
C ILE A 245 -13.19 0.32 -0.05
N LEU A 246 -12.15 1.09 -0.32
CA LEU A 246 -12.12 2.54 -0.15
C LEU A 246 -12.63 3.21 -1.44
N LYS A 247 -13.46 4.23 -1.28
CA LYS A 247 -14.06 4.98 -2.38
C LYS A 247 -13.17 6.16 -2.78
#